data_6b7c3106358f99ec1ae16af3b6172978
#
_entry.id   6b7c3106358f99ec1ae16af3b6172978
#
_cell.length_a   1.000
_cell.length_b   1.000
_cell.length_c   1.000
_cell.angle_alpha   90.00
_cell.angle_beta   90.00
_cell.angle_gamma   90.00
#
_symmetry.space_group_name_H-M   'P 1'
#
loop_
_entity.id
_entity.type
_entity.pdbx_description
1 polymer ?
#
loop_
_entity_poly.entity_id
_entity_poly.type
_entity_poly.pdbx_seq_one_letter_code
_entity_poly.pdbx_strand_id
1 'polypeptide(L)'
;MAVRYARALLDYARSRGVAEDVYHLSAAMLECFADNPSLSRTLEDPVLSRQEKLGLLSSATVSEGDAKEVMERYYSLVIEKRRESYLPSSLRSYLDLYRQSEGIVVVKITTAVPLEKQMEEKILSRVSAALGKKIELKKIVDPQIEGGFIFDIDDCRLDASVAARIRKIRRQLLDKNRRIV
;
A
#
# COMPACT_ATOMS: atom_id res chain seq x y z
N MET A 1 7.46 3.39 -17.67
CA MET A 1 6.54 4.52 -17.95
C MET A 1 5.85 5.00 -16.67
N ALA A 2 5.25 4.13 -15.86
CA ALA A 2 4.54 4.48 -14.61
C ALA A 2 5.36 5.37 -13.65
N VAL A 3 6.62 5.01 -13.38
CA VAL A 3 7.52 5.79 -12.50
C VAL A 3 7.75 7.23 -12.98
N ARG A 4 7.77 7.47 -14.30
CA ARG A 4 7.93 8.83 -14.84
C ARG A 4 6.72 9.73 -14.51
N TYR A 5 5.50 9.19 -14.63
CA TYR A 5 4.28 9.89 -14.25
C TYR A 5 4.19 10.10 -12.74
N ALA A 6 4.58 9.09 -11.97
CA ALA A 6 4.65 9.17 -10.51
C ALA A 6 5.60 10.28 -10.02
N ARG A 7 6.78 10.38 -10.64
CA ARG A 7 7.75 11.42 -10.29
C ARG A 7 7.22 12.82 -10.63
N ALA A 8 6.62 12.99 -11.82
CA ALA A 8 6.02 14.27 -12.19
C ALA A 8 4.88 14.69 -11.24
N LEU A 9 4.05 13.72 -10.80
CA LEU A 9 3.01 13.96 -9.80
C LEU A 9 3.61 14.37 -8.46
N LEU A 10 4.69 13.70 -8.01
CA LEU A 10 5.36 14.01 -6.74
C LEU A 10 5.98 15.41 -6.76
N ASP A 11 6.68 15.75 -7.83
CA ASP A 11 7.30 17.07 -7.98
C ASP A 11 6.24 18.18 -8.02
N TYR A 12 5.12 17.93 -8.71
CA TYR A 12 4.01 18.89 -8.75
C TYR A 12 3.30 19.01 -7.39
N ALA A 13 3.00 17.90 -6.72
CA ALA A 13 2.38 17.92 -5.40
C ALA A 13 3.27 18.60 -4.35
N ARG A 14 4.58 18.43 -4.42
CA ARG A 14 5.54 19.13 -3.58
C ARG A 14 5.59 20.63 -3.84
N SER A 15 5.55 21.05 -5.10
CA SER A 15 5.53 22.48 -5.45
C SER A 15 4.28 23.19 -4.91
N ARG A 16 3.20 22.45 -4.69
CA ARG A 16 1.94 22.95 -4.10
C ARG A 16 1.84 22.73 -2.59
N GLY A 17 2.78 22.04 -1.97
CA GLY A 17 2.79 21.74 -0.55
C GLY A 17 1.77 20.70 -0.09
N VAL A 18 1.19 19.91 -1.02
CA VAL A 18 0.09 18.96 -0.77
C VAL A 18 0.50 17.49 -1.01
N ALA A 19 1.80 17.20 -0.94
CA ALA A 19 2.31 15.85 -1.26
C ALA A 19 1.77 14.76 -0.33
N GLU A 20 1.53 15.07 0.95
CA GLU A 20 0.95 14.13 1.93
C GLU A 20 -0.52 13.85 1.61
N ASP A 21 -1.31 14.89 1.31
CA ASP A 21 -2.72 14.73 0.96
C ASP A 21 -2.88 13.92 -0.34
N VAL A 22 -2.06 14.21 -1.35
CA VAL A 22 -2.01 13.44 -2.60
C VAL A 22 -1.59 12.00 -2.35
N TYR A 23 -0.73 11.74 -1.36
CA TYR A 23 -0.37 10.38 -0.94
C TYR A 23 -1.59 9.62 -0.41
N HIS A 24 -2.36 10.21 0.49
CA HIS A 24 -3.58 9.60 1.03
C HIS A 24 -4.64 9.39 -0.06
N LEU A 25 -4.84 10.37 -0.95
CA LEU A 25 -5.76 10.24 -2.08
C LEU A 25 -5.33 9.15 -3.06
N SER A 26 -4.03 9.02 -3.32
CA SER A 26 -3.50 7.96 -4.18
C SER A 26 -3.69 6.57 -3.59
N ALA A 27 -3.57 6.43 -2.25
CA ALA A 27 -3.83 5.19 -1.54
C ALA A 27 -5.32 4.81 -1.62
N ALA A 28 -6.22 5.75 -1.32
CA ALA A 28 -7.67 5.54 -1.41
C ALA A 28 -8.12 5.18 -2.84
N MET A 29 -7.55 5.84 -3.85
CA MET A 29 -7.85 5.52 -5.25
C MET A 29 -7.38 4.12 -5.64
N LEU A 30 -6.23 3.65 -5.12
CA LEU A 30 -5.78 2.27 -5.35
C LEU A 30 -6.69 1.24 -4.70
N GLU A 31 -7.24 1.52 -3.53
CA GLU A 31 -8.27 0.70 -2.88
C GLU A 31 -9.54 0.67 -3.74
N CYS A 32 -9.98 1.83 -4.24
CA CYS A 32 -11.12 1.92 -5.16
C CYS A 32 -10.92 1.06 -6.43
N PHE A 33 -9.71 1.06 -7.01
CA PHE A 33 -9.38 0.18 -8.14
C PHE A 33 -9.37 -1.31 -7.77
N ALA A 34 -8.97 -1.67 -6.54
CA ALA A 34 -8.97 -3.04 -6.06
C ALA A 34 -10.39 -3.58 -5.83
N ASP A 35 -11.25 -2.73 -5.24
CA ASP A 35 -12.65 -3.08 -4.96
C ASP A 35 -13.52 -3.11 -6.23
N ASN A 36 -13.14 -2.31 -7.23
CA ASN A 36 -13.86 -2.16 -8.49
C ASN A 36 -12.99 -2.49 -9.72
N PRO A 37 -12.72 -3.78 -10.02
CA PRO A 37 -11.90 -4.18 -11.17
C PRO A 37 -12.46 -3.73 -12.53
N SER A 38 -13.78 -3.48 -12.60
CA SER A 38 -14.44 -2.94 -13.79
C SER A 38 -14.02 -1.49 -14.10
N LEU A 39 -13.62 -0.71 -13.09
CA LEU A 39 -13.22 0.69 -13.26
C LEU A 39 -12.05 0.83 -14.25
N SER A 40 -11.04 -0.03 -14.14
CA SER A 40 -9.90 -0.02 -15.07
C SER A 40 -10.35 -0.28 -16.51
N ARG A 41 -11.24 -1.24 -16.74
CA ARG A 41 -11.78 -1.56 -18.06
C ARG A 41 -12.61 -0.42 -18.63
N THR A 42 -13.46 0.20 -17.79
CA THR A 42 -14.28 1.34 -18.18
C THR A 42 -13.41 2.55 -18.58
N LEU A 43 -12.32 2.81 -17.87
CA LEU A 43 -11.40 3.90 -18.22
C LEU A 43 -10.64 3.63 -19.53
N GLU A 44 -10.38 2.38 -19.86
CA GLU A 44 -9.73 1.99 -21.11
C GLU A 44 -10.68 1.97 -22.30
N ASP A 45 -12.00 2.05 -22.08
CA ASP A 45 -13.00 2.04 -23.15
C ASP A 45 -12.83 3.29 -24.06
N PRO A 46 -12.58 3.11 -25.38
CA PRO A 46 -12.45 4.20 -26.30
C PRO A 46 -13.77 4.95 -26.60
N VAL A 47 -14.91 4.36 -26.27
CA VAL A 47 -16.24 4.94 -26.48
C VAL A 47 -16.50 6.08 -25.50
N LEU A 48 -15.97 5.99 -24.27
CA LEU A 48 -16.14 7.01 -23.25
C LEU A 48 -15.36 8.29 -23.61
N SER A 49 -16.05 9.42 -23.50
CA SER A 49 -15.44 10.72 -23.67
C SER A 49 -14.44 11.05 -22.55
N ARG A 50 -13.51 11.98 -22.82
CA ARG A 50 -12.55 12.44 -21.82
C ARG A 50 -13.22 13.01 -20.57
N GLN A 51 -14.32 13.73 -20.75
CA GLN A 51 -15.06 14.36 -19.65
C GLN A 51 -15.73 13.32 -18.76
N GLU A 52 -16.31 12.26 -19.33
CA GLU A 52 -16.89 11.16 -18.57
C GLU A 52 -15.85 10.42 -17.76
N LYS A 53 -14.67 10.11 -18.35
CA LYS A 53 -13.55 9.48 -17.63
C LYS A 53 -13.04 10.35 -16.48
N LEU A 54 -12.89 11.66 -16.69
CA LEU A 54 -12.53 12.61 -15.64
C LEU A 54 -13.58 12.67 -14.54
N GLY A 55 -14.85 12.72 -14.91
CA GLY A 55 -15.97 12.72 -13.96
C GLY A 55 -15.97 11.48 -13.05
N LEU A 56 -15.71 10.29 -13.63
CA LEU A 56 -15.59 9.06 -12.85
C LEU A 56 -14.43 9.12 -11.85
N LEU A 57 -13.25 9.57 -12.26
CA LEU A 57 -12.08 9.66 -11.38
C LEU A 57 -12.26 10.74 -10.31
N SER A 58 -12.82 11.90 -10.66
CA SER A 58 -13.10 12.99 -9.71
C SER A 58 -14.16 12.58 -8.68
N SER A 59 -15.19 11.83 -9.08
CA SER A 59 -16.20 11.33 -8.14
C SER A 59 -15.66 10.27 -7.17
N ALA A 60 -14.69 9.47 -7.62
CA ALA A 60 -14.00 8.50 -6.77
C ALA A 60 -12.98 9.16 -5.81
N THR A 61 -12.56 10.41 -6.12
CA THR A 61 -11.62 11.17 -5.29
C THR A 61 -12.39 12.01 -4.28
N VAL A 62 -12.61 11.46 -3.08
CA VAL A 62 -13.33 12.17 -1.99
C VAL A 62 -12.35 13.12 -1.30
N SER A 63 -12.21 14.33 -1.80
CA SER A 63 -11.39 15.40 -1.19
C SER A 63 -11.84 16.76 -1.71
N GLU A 64 -11.47 17.79 -0.97
CA GLU A 64 -11.63 19.21 -1.35
C GLU A 64 -10.28 19.93 -1.28
N GLY A 65 -10.15 21.05 -2.00
CA GLY A 65 -8.96 21.88 -1.98
C GLY A 65 -7.87 21.50 -2.99
N ASP A 66 -6.65 22.00 -2.74
CA ASP A 66 -5.52 21.98 -3.67
C ASP A 66 -5.08 20.54 -4.05
N ALA A 67 -5.20 19.58 -3.13
CA ALA A 67 -4.84 18.21 -3.41
C ALA A 67 -5.75 17.58 -4.49
N LYS A 68 -7.05 17.88 -4.46
CA LYS A 68 -8.00 17.45 -5.48
C LYS A 68 -7.64 18.06 -6.84
N GLU A 69 -7.34 19.34 -6.89
CA GLU A 69 -6.93 20.02 -8.14
C GLU A 69 -5.68 19.36 -8.74
N VAL A 70 -4.70 19.02 -7.90
CA VAL A 70 -3.49 18.32 -8.35
C VAL A 70 -3.82 16.95 -8.95
N MET A 71 -4.70 16.18 -8.31
CA MET A 71 -5.12 14.86 -8.80
C MET A 71 -5.93 14.97 -10.10
N GLU A 72 -6.86 15.92 -10.21
CA GLU A 72 -7.65 16.14 -11.43
C GLU A 72 -6.78 16.55 -12.62
N ARG A 73 -5.79 17.42 -12.37
CA ARG A 73 -4.82 17.78 -13.40
C ARG A 73 -3.97 16.61 -13.84
N TYR A 74 -3.58 15.75 -12.89
CA TYR A 74 -2.86 14.52 -13.19
C TYR A 74 -3.71 13.54 -14.01
N TYR A 75 -4.98 13.33 -13.67
CA TYR A 75 -5.89 12.49 -14.43
C TYR A 75 -6.10 13.02 -15.85
N SER A 76 -6.31 14.34 -15.99
CA SER A 76 -6.44 14.99 -17.28
C SER A 76 -5.23 14.74 -18.18
N LEU A 77 -4.01 14.85 -17.63
CA LEU A 77 -2.77 14.58 -18.36
C LEU A 77 -2.70 13.11 -18.84
N VAL A 78 -3.06 12.15 -17.97
CA VAL A 78 -3.00 10.72 -18.30
C VAL A 78 -4.01 10.36 -19.38
N ILE A 79 -5.24 10.88 -19.27
CA ILE A 79 -6.31 10.67 -20.26
C ILE A 79 -5.98 11.35 -21.60
N GLU A 80 -5.44 12.56 -21.59
CA GLU A 80 -5.01 13.26 -22.81
C GLU A 80 -3.98 12.44 -23.60
N LYS A 81 -3.07 11.78 -22.90
CA LYS A 81 -2.05 10.92 -23.51
C LYS A 81 -2.54 9.49 -23.79
N ARG A 82 -3.81 9.18 -23.57
CA ARG A 82 -4.42 7.86 -23.73
C ARG A 82 -3.64 6.77 -22.99
N ARG A 83 -3.35 7.01 -21.70
CA ARG A 83 -2.51 6.12 -20.87
C ARG A 83 -3.22 5.72 -19.59
N GLU A 84 -4.53 5.56 -19.64
CA GLU A 84 -5.38 5.22 -18.51
C GLU A 84 -4.98 3.88 -17.85
N SER A 85 -4.52 2.91 -18.64
CA SER A 85 -4.02 1.61 -18.13
C SER A 85 -2.82 1.72 -17.18
N TYR A 86 -2.09 2.85 -17.23
CA TYR A 86 -0.97 3.09 -16.32
C TYR A 86 -1.38 3.77 -15.01
N LEU A 87 -2.64 4.20 -14.84
CA LEU A 87 -3.09 4.89 -13.62
C LEU A 87 -2.79 4.09 -12.34
N PRO A 88 -3.24 2.82 -12.18
CA PRO A 88 -2.99 2.09 -10.94
C PRO A 88 -1.49 1.88 -10.66
N SER A 89 -0.71 1.59 -11.72
CA SER A 89 0.73 1.36 -11.56
C SER A 89 1.50 2.65 -11.27
N SER A 90 1.07 3.79 -11.80
CA SER A 90 1.70 5.08 -11.53
C SER A 90 1.35 5.62 -10.14
N LEU A 91 0.12 5.44 -9.67
CA LEU A 91 -0.25 5.78 -8.29
C LEU A 91 0.52 4.92 -7.28
N ARG A 92 0.69 3.61 -7.55
CA ARG A 92 1.53 2.73 -6.72
C ARG A 92 2.97 3.21 -6.67
N SER A 93 3.55 3.54 -7.83
CA SER A 93 4.91 4.11 -7.90
C SER A 93 5.02 5.46 -7.18
N TYR A 94 3.94 6.27 -7.17
CA TYR A 94 3.90 7.51 -6.40
C TYR A 94 4.01 7.24 -4.90
N LEU A 95 3.23 6.29 -4.37
CA LEU A 95 3.30 5.91 -2.95
C LEU A 95 4.72 5.46 -2.57
N ASP A 96 5.36 4.65 -3.42
CA ASP A 96 6.72 4.15 -3.16
C ASP A 96 7.75 5.29 -3.18
N LEU A 97 7.68 6.19 -4.15
CA LEU A 97 8.56 7.36 -4.24
C LEU A 97 8.36 8.33 -3.05
N TYR A 98 7.11 8.57 -2.65
CA TYR A 98 6.80 9.41 -1.50
C TYR A 98 7.36 8.80 -0.21
N ARG A 99 7.13 7.50 0.04
CA ARG A 99 7.68 6.78 1.19
C ARG A 99 9.20 6.86 1.23
N GLN A 100 9.84 6.61 0.11
CA GLN A 100 11.30 6.70 0.00
C GLN A 100 11.81 8.10 0.33
N SER A 101 11.13 9.14 -0.15
CA SER A 101 11.54 10.52 0.08
C SER A 101 11.31 11.04 1.50
N GLU A 102 10.28 10.51 2.18
CA GLU A 102 9.94 10.87 3.57
C GLU A 102 10.56 9.92 4.60
N GLY A 103 11.30 8.91 4.14
CA GLY A 103 11.90 7.90 5.02
C GLY A 103 10.86 7.04 5.74
N ILE A 104 9.70 6.82 5.13
CA ILE A 104 8.63 6.00 5.69
C ILE A 104 8.90 4.53 5.38
N VAL A 105 8.90 3.70 6.42
CA VAL A 105 9.03 2.24 6.29
C VAL A 105 7.67 1.60 6.46
N VAL A 106 7.28 0.76 5.51
CA VAL A 106 6.04 -0.01 5.61
C VAL A 106 6.31 -1.28 6.41
N VAL A 107 5.64 -1.40 7.55
CA VAL A 107 5.66 -2.61 8.39
C VAL A 107 4.34 -3.33 8.24
N LYS A 108 4.40 -4.54 7.71
CA LYS A 108 3.23 -5.40 7.57
C LYS A 108 3.16 -6.35 8.77
N ILE A 109 2.06 -6.30 9.51
CA ILE A 109 1.80 -7.24 10.60
C ILE A 109 0.65 -8.16 10.22
N THR A 110 0.90 -9.48 10.31
CA THR A 110 -0.13 -10.50 10.15
C THR A 110 -0.43 -11.12 11.50
N THR A 111 -1.71 -11.17 11.88
CA THR A 111 -2.19 -11.74 13.16
C THR A 111 -3.37 -12.67 12.90
N ALA A 112 -3.61 -13.63 13.82
CA ALA A 112 -4.74 -14.56 13.72
C ALA A 112 -6.11 -13.88 13.98
N VAL A 113 -6.10 -12.81 14.77
CA VAL A 113 -7.28 -12.01 15.14
C VAL A 113 -6.99 -10.53 14.94
N PRO A 114 -8.03 -9.69 14.78
CA PRO A 114 -7.82 -8.24 14.67
C PRO A 114 -7.06 -7.69 15.88
N LEU A 115 -6.11 -6.79 15.61
CA LEU A 115 -5.34 -6.12 16.66
C LEU A 115 -6.16 -5.04 17.36
N GLU A 116 -6.10 -5.02 18.67
CA GLU A 116 -6.66 -3.93 19.48
C GLU A 116 -5.82 -2.64 19.29
N LYS A 117 -6.48 -1.47 19.31
CA LYS A 117 -5.82 -0.16 19.12
C LYS A 117 -4.65 0.08 20.09
N GLN A 118 -4.79 -0.32 21.36
CA GLN A 118 -3.71 -0.16 22.35
C GLN A 118 -2.46 -1.01 22.01
N MET A 119 -2.67 -2.20 21.46
CA MET A 119 -1.56 -3.05 21.01
C MET A 119 -0.89 -2.48 19.76
N GLU A 120 -1.67 -1.93 18.83
CA GLU A 120 -1.18 -1.26 17.65
C GLU A 120 -0.24 -0.09 18.01
N GLU A 121 -0.67 0.80 18.91
CA GLU A 121 0.13 1.93 19.37
C GLU A 121 1.44 1.49 20.04
N LYS A 122 1.40 0.44 20.86
CA LYS A 122 2.60 -0.14 21.48
C LYS A 122 3.57 -0.73 20.46
N ILE A 123 3.05 -1.37 19.43
CA ILE A 123 3.87 -1.92 18.34
C ILE A 123 4.51 -0.78 17.55
N LEU A 124 3.72 0.21 17.13
CA LEU A 124 4.19 1.38 16.39
C LEU A 124 5.29 2.11 17.16
N SER A 125 5.09 2.39 18.45
CA SER A 125 6.07 3.10 19.27
C SER A 125 7.40 2.32 19.41
N ARG A 126 7.34 1.00 19.63
CA ARG A 126 8.54 0.17 19.75
C ARG A 126 9.30 0.04 18.43
N VAL A 127 8.58 -0.21 17.33
CA VAL A 127 9.21 -0.38 16.02
C VAL A 127 9.78 0.95 15.51
N SER A 128 9.05 2.06 15.72
CA SER A 128 9.54 3.40 15.39
C SER A 128 10.82 3.76 16.19
N ALA A 129 10.83 3.46 17.49
CA ALA A 129 12.01 3.67 18.33
C ALA A 129 13.21 2.80 17.90
N ALA A 130 12.97 1.57 17.48
CA ALA A 130 14.02 0.66 17.03
C ALA A 130 14.61 1.04 15.66
N LEU A 131 13.78 1.53 14.73
CA LEU A 131 14.18 1.87 13.36
C LEU A 131 14.59 3.34 13.21
N GLY A 132 14.18 4.22 14.11
CA GLY A 132 14.42 5.67 14.01
C GLY A 132 13.76 6.32 12.79
N LYS A 133 12.70 5.70 12.25
CA LYS A 133 12.00 6.12 11.02
C LYS A 133 10.50 6.26 11.26
N LYS A 134 9.83 6.99 10.38
CA LYS A 134 8.37 6.99 10.33
C LYS A 134 7.86 5.61 9.86
N ILE A 135 6.81 5.10 10.49
CA ILE A 135 6.28 3.77 10.19
C ILE A 135 4.84 3.85 9.71
N GLU A 136 4.57 3.19 8.61
CA GLU A 136 3.23 2.89 8.13
C GLU A 136 2.92 1.43 8.43
N LEU A 137 1.94 1.16 9.29
CA LEU A 137 1.56 -0.19 9.68
C LEU A 137 0.44 -0.72 8.79
N LYS A 138 0.73 -1.80 8.05
CA LYS A 138 -0.28 -2.57 7.31
C LYS A 138 -0.70 -3.81 8.11
N LYS A 139 -1.98 -3.89 8.43
CA LYS A 139 -2.56 -4.98 9.21
C LYS A 139 -3.20 -6.01 8.29
N ILE A 140 -2.89 -7.28 8.51
CA ILE A 140 -3.51 -8.42 7.84
C ILE A 140 -4.01 -9.38 8.92
N VAL A 141 -5.23 -9.83 8.77
CA VAL A 141 -5.79 -10.88 9.63
C VAL A 141 -5.78 -12.18 8.83
N ASP A 142 -5.01 -13.17 9.31
CA ASP A 142 -4.91 -14.50 8.72
C ASP A 142 -5.08 -15.57 9.80
N PRO A 143 -6.25 -16.19 9.91
CA PRO A 143 -6.51 -17.23 10.89
C PRO A 143 -5.60 -18.47 10.75
N GLN A 144 -4.98 -18.69 9.58
CA GLN A 144 -4.12 -19.86 9.34
C GLN A 144 -2.82 -19.85 10.13
N ILE A 145 -2.42 -18.70 10.68
CA ILE A 145 -1.24 -18.65 11.55
C ILE A 145 -1.49 -19.25 12.94
N GLU A 146 -2.76 -19.60 13.27
CA GLU A 146 -3.23 -20.22 14.52
C GLU A 146 -3.00 -19.37 15.78
N GLY A 147 -2.22 -18.30 15.70
CA GLY A 147 -1.88 -17.38 16.78
C GLY A 147 -0.47 -16.80 16.64
N GLY A 148 -0.13 -15.88 17.52
CA GLY A 148 1.11 -15.11 17.41
C GLY A 148 1.02 -14.04 16.33
N PHE A 149 2.17 -13.70 15.72
CA PHE A 149 2.25 -12.68 14.70
C PHE A 149 3.38 -12.95 13.70
N ILE A 150 3.24 -12.35 12.52
CA ILE A 150 4.31 -12.29 11.52
C ILE A 150 4.56 -10.80 11.23
N PHE A 151 5.81 -10.38 11.32
CA PHE A 151 6.26 -9.07 10.89
C PHE A 151 7.03 -9.19 9.59
N ASP A 152 6.61 -8.41 8.57
CA ASP A 152 7.37 -8.19 7.35
C ASP A 152 7.80 -6.71 7.29
N ILE A 153 9.10 -6.46 7.26
CA ILE A 153 9.70 -5.13 7.19
C ILE A 153 10.72 -5.16 6.06
N ASP A 154 10.44 -4.43 4.97
CA ASP A 154 11.22 -4.50 3.75
C ASP A 154 11.50 -5.96 3.32
N ASP A 155 12.76 -6.38 3.30
CA ASP A 155 13.18 -7.75 2.96
C ASP A 155 13.32 -8.68 4.18
N CYS A 156 13.04 -8.17 5.38
CA CYS A 156 13.15 -8.92 6.63
C CYS A 156 11.79 -9.44 7.08
N ARG A 157 11.72 -10.77 7.30
CA ARG A 157 10.53 -11.42 7.84
C ARG A 157 10.81 -12.06 9.19
N LEU A 158 10.05 -11.68 10.20
CA LEU A 158 10.02 -12.31 11.53
C LEU A 158 8.72 -13.08 11.70
N ASP A 159 8.80 -14.41 11.65
CA ASP A 159 7.66 -15.30 11.87
C ASP A 159 7.66 -15.83 13.30
N ALA A 160 6.82 -15.25 14.15
CA ALA A 160 6.58 -15.66 15.54
C ALA A 160 5.20 -16.35 15.71
N SER A 161 4.66 -16.92 14.63
CA SER A 161 3.39 -17.64 14.64
C SER A 161 3.47 -18.97 15.37
N VAL A 162 2.34 -19.41 15.93
CA VAL A 162 2.19 -20.74 16.54
C VAL A 162 2.41 -21.82 15.50
N ALA A 163 1.88 -21.66 14.30
CA ALA A 163 2.07 -22.59 13.19
C ALA A 163 3.56 -22.80 12.83
N ALA A 164 4.37 -21.73 12.81
CA ALA A 164 5.81 -21.84 12.56
C ALA A 164 6.53 -22.56 13.70
N ARG A 165 6.14 -22.29 14.95
CA ARG A 165 6.71 -22.94 16.12
C ARG A 165 6.42 -24.45 16.13
N ILE A 166 5.20 -24.86 15.79
CA ILE A 166 4.81 -26.27 15.65
C ILE A 166 5.61 -26.94 14.52
N ARG A 167 5.72 -26.31 13.35
CA ARG A 167 6.54 -26.83 12.24
C ARG A 167 8.00 -27.04 12.64
N LYS A 168 8.57 -26.11 13.40
CA LYS A 168 9.95 -26.21 13.90
C LYS A 168 10.13 -27.40 14.85
N ILE A 169 9.23 -27.57 15.81
CA ILE A 169 9.25 -28.68 16.77
C ILE A 169 9.12 -30.04 16.05
N ARG A 170 8.15 -30.13 15.10
CA ARG A 170 7.96 -31.35 14.31
C ARG A 170 9.23 -31.71 13.51
N ARG A 171 9.90 -30.76 12.92
CA ARG A 171 11.17 -30.98 12.20
C ARG A 171 12.26 -31.49 13.15
N GLN A 172 12.42 -30.86 14.31
CA GLN A 172 13.40 -31.29 15.33
C GLN A 172 13.18 -32.71 15.82
N LEU A 173 11.92 -33.13 16.00
CA LEU A 173 11.57 -34.50 16.39
C LEU A 173 11.92 -35.51 15.29
N LEU A 174 11.61 -35.19 14.03
CA LEU A 174 11.94 -36.07 12.90
C LEU A 174 13.47 -36.20 12.71
N ASP A 175 14.23 -35.12 12.88
CA ASP A 175 15.70 -35.14 12.78
C ASP A 175 16.35 -35.91 13.93
N LYS A 176 15.80 -35.84 15.14
CA LYS A 176 16.25 -36.66 16.27
C LYS A 176 16.00 -38.16 16.03
N ASN A 177 14.82 -38.55 15.53
CA ASN A 177 14.51 -39.95 15.24
C ASN A 177 15.39 -40.53 14.12
N ARG A 178 15.83 -39.70 13.14
CA ARG A 178 16.76 -40.15 12.08
C ARG A 178 18.19 -40.38 12.57
N ARG A 179 18.59 -39.83 13.73
CA ARG A 179 19.93 -40.00 14.30
C ARG A 179 20.03 -41.20 15.25
N ILE A 180 18.93 -41.88 15.53
CA ILE A 180 18.85 -43.02 16.48
C ILE A 180 18.81 -44.36 15.71
N VAL A 181 18.72 -44.32 14.37
CA VAL A 181 18.84 -45.45 13.46
C VAL A 181 20.18 -45.31 12.69
#